data_7e2cb5b1a7b4d4ffd07b9b6966e700f7
#
_entry.id   7e2cb5b1a7b4d4ffd07b9b6966e700f7
#
_cell.length_a   1.000
_cell.length_b   1.000
_cell.length_c   1.000
_cell.angle_alpha   90.00
_cell.angle_beta   90.00
_cell.angle_gamma   90.00
#
_symmetry.space_group_name_H-M   'P 1'
#
loop_
_entity.id
_entity.type
_entity.pdbx_description
1 polymer ?
#
loop_
_entity_poly.entity_id
_entity_poly.type
_entity_poly.pdbx_seq_one_letter_code
_entity_poly.pdbx_strand_id
1 'polypeptide(L)'
;KDGVAMVFHDYDLKRLTGSHGAVAQKTSTELRATKLLGSSEGIPTLWDVLHTVNGAVPLLIEIKDQDGAMGENVGALEVAVAEDLIDYTGDVALMSFNPHSVFALSRLCPTIPRGLVTDPYKHSDWPTVPKETCAVLSKIPDYERTSSSFISHSVDDLKSRHVARLKSQGALILCWTVTSMEIEAEARKFADNITFEGYLAELPTYVANR
;
A
#
# COMPACT_ATOMS: atom_id res chain seq x y z
N LYS A 1 -13.50 -11.93 -5.71
CA LYS A 1 -14.85 -12.16 -6.29
C LYS A 1 -15.88 -12.55 -5.24
N ASP A 2 -15.48 -13.26 -4.21
CA ASP A 2 -16.33 -13.86 -3.16
C ASP A 2 -16.20 -13.15 -1.80
N GLY A 3 -15.66 -11.95 -1.77
CA GLY A 3 -15.60 -11.11 -0.56
C GLY A 3 -14.46 -11.44 0.40
N VAL A 4 -13.50 -12.27 0.00
CA VAL A 4 -12.32 -12.62 0.82
C VAL A 4 -11.15 -11.73 0.41
N ALA A 5 -10.49 -11.08 1.38
CA ALA A 5 -9.28 -10.31 1.14
C ALA A 5 -8.10 -11.24 0.84
N MET A 6 -7.49 -11.07 -0.34
CA MET A 6 -6.35 -11.86 -0.82
C MET A 6 -5.08 -11.00 -0.83
N VAL A 7 -3.93 -11.60 -0.53
CA VAL A 7 -2.65 -10.90 -0.53
C VAL A 7 -1.90 -11.19 -1.84
N PHE A 8 -1.87 -10.20 -2.71
CA PHE A 8 -1.24 -10.31 -4.02
C PHE A 8 -0.87 -8.92 -4.56
N HIS A 9 0.26 -8.78 -5.24
CA HIS A 9 0.73 -7.47 -5.67
C HIS A 9 -0.01 -6.93 -6.90
N ASP A 10 -0.16 -7.76 -7.96
CA ASP A 10 -0.61 -7.32 -9.27
C ASP A 10 -2.14 -7.45 -9.44
N TYR A 11 -2.72 -6.70 -10.36
CA TYR A 11 -4.12 -6.90 -10.77
C TYR A 11 -4.32 -8.19 -11.57
N ASP A 12 -3.31 -8.61 -12.35
CA ASP A 12 -3.31 -9.81 -13.18
C ASP A 12 -2.36 -10.88 -12.63
N LEU A 13 -2.74 -12.15 -12.76
CA LEU A 13 -2.00 -13.29 -12.21
C LEU A 13 -0.68 -13.59 -12.93
N LYS A 14 -0.48 -13.11 -14.18
CA LYS A 14 0.53 -13.63 -15.10
C LYS A 14 1.96 -13.53 -14.59
N ARG A 15 2.36 -12.37 -14.07
CA ARG A 15 3.76 -12.13 -13.68
C ARG A 15 4.23 -13.03 -12.53
N LEU A 16 3.37 -13.21 -11.53
CA LEU A 16 3.74 -13.92 -10.29
C LEU A 16 3.30 -15.40 -10.25
N THR A 17 2.44 -15.83 -11.19
CA THR A 17 1.93 -17.22 -11.19
C THR A 17 2.06 -17.93 -12.53
N GLY A 18 2.32 -17.21 -13.63
CA GLY A 18 2.25 -17.74 -14.99
C GLY A 18 0.82 -18.00 -15.50
N SER A 19 -0.19 -17.88 -14.65
CA SER A 19 -1.62 -18.03 -15.01
C SER A 19 -2.16 -16.74 -15.59
N HIS A 20 -3.34 -16.79 -16.23
CA HIS A 20 -3.99 -15.59 -16.79
C HIS A 20 -5.26 -15.21 -16.03
N GLY A 21 -5.59 -13.94 -16.06
CA GLY A 21 -6.82 -13.35 -15.56
C GLY A 21 -6.64 -12.45 -14.35
N ALA A 22 -7.63 -11.59 -14.14
CA ALA A 22 -7.62 -10.63 -13.06
C ALA A 22 -7.94 -11.30 -11.71
N VAL A 23 -7.20 -10.92 -10.66
CA VAL A 23 -7.42 -11.40 -9.28
C VAL A 23 -8.87 -11.15 -8.84
N ALA A 24 -9.40 -9.96 -9.09
CA ALA A 24 -10.77 -9.60 -8.69
C ALA A 24 -11.88 -10.47 -9.33
N GLN A 25 -11.58 -11.18 -10.41
CA GLN A 25 -12.54 -12.08 -11.10
C GLN A 25 -12.50 -13.51 -10.58
N LYS A 26 -11.57 -13.88 -9.72
CA LYS A 26 -11.39 -15.22 -9.17
C LYS A 26 -11.97 -15.30 -7.76
N THR A 27 -12.38 -16.52 -7.39
CA THR A 27 -12.74 -16.83 -6.00
C THR A 27 -11.49 -17.06 -5.17
N SER A 28 -11.61 -16.93 -3.85
CA SER A 28 -10.53 -17.23 -2.91
C SER A 28 -10.03 -18.67 -3.06
N THR A 29 -10.95 -19.63 -3.30
CA THR A 29 -10.59 -21.05 -3.56
C THR A 29 -9.74 -21.21 -4.81
N GLU A 30 -10.08 -20.52 -5.93
CA GLU A 30 -9.30 -20.55 -7.16
C GLU A 30 -7.91 -19.93 -6.96
N LEU A 31 -7.85 -18.80 -6.24
CA LEU A 31 -6.58 -18.09 -5.96
C LEU A 31 -5.66 -18.90 -5.03
N ARG A 32 -6.20 -19.52 -3.98
CA ARG A 32 -5.44 -20.42 -3.09
C ARG A 32 -4.89 -21.66 -3.83
N ALA A 33 -5.58 -22.14 -4.87
CA ALA A 33 -5.10 -23.21 -5.71
C ALA A 33 -4.06 -22.77 -6.77
N THR A 34 -3.98 -21.46 -7.07
CA THR A 34 -3.04 -20.90 -8.04
C THR A 34 -1.67 -20.74 -7.41
N LYS A 35 -0.68 -21.50 -7.93
CA LYS A 35 0.67 -21.53 -7.37
C LYS A 35 1.47 -20.29 -7.74
N LEU A 36 2.23 -19.77 -6.78
CA LEU A 36 3.24 -18.75 -7.01
C LEU A 36 4.45 -19.34 -7.73
N LEU A 37 5.04 -18.60 -8.66
CA LEU A 37 6.25 -19.03 -9.37
C LEU A 37 7.41 -19.25 -8.39
N GLY A 38 8.05 -20.40 -8.51
CA GLY A 38 9.17 -20.78 -7.63
C GLY A 38 8.73 -21.26 -6.23
N SER A 39 7.42 -21.43 -5.99
CA SER A 39 6.89 -21.92 -4.72
C SER A 39 5.89 -23.07 -4.91
N SER A 40 5.70 -23.88 -3.88
CA SER A 40 4.59 -24.83 -3.78
C SER A 40 3.32 -24.20 -3.21
N GLU A 41 3.39 -22.96 -2.72
CA GLU A 41 2.28 -22.25 -2.08
C GLU A 41 1.39 -21.55 -3.09
N GLY A 42 0.10 -21.44 -2.76
CA GLY A 42 -0.87 -20.63 -3.49
C GLY A 42 -0.92 -19.19 -2.98
N ILE A 43 -1.79 -18.38 -3.58
CA ILE A 43 -2.01 -17.01 -3.13
C ILE A 43 -2.74 -17.04 -1.78
N PRO A 44 -2.17 -16.45 -0.70
CA PRO A 44 -2.78 -16.48 0.62
C PRO A 44 -3.93 -15.48 0.76
N THR A 45 -4.82 -15.73 1.71
CA THR A 45 -5.75 -14.72 2.22
C THR A 45 -5.02 -13.76 3.16
N LEU A 46 -5.63 -12.60 3.43
CA LEU A 46 -5.12 -11.69 4.47
C LEU A 46 -5.11 -12.39 5.83
N TRP A 47 -6.14 -13.14 6.16
CA TRP A 47 -6.23 -13.94 7.37
C TRP A 47 -5.05 -14.92 7.53
N ASP A 48 -4.64 -15.64 6.45
CA ASP A 48 -3.47 -16.53 6.48
C ASP A 48 -2.18 -15.77 6.82
N VAL A 49 -2.01 -14.56 6.24
CA VAL A 49 -0.83 -13.72 6.49
C VAL A 49 -0.83 -13.19 7.93
N LEU A 50 -1.97 -12.69 8.42
CA LEU A 50 -2.11 -12.21 9.80
C LEU A 50 -1.77 -13.32 10.81
N HIS A 51 -2.24 -14.55 10.57
CA HIS A 51 -1.93 -15.72 11.40
C HIS A 51 -0.44 -16.09 11.36
N THR A 52 0.17 -16.02 10.17
CA THR A 52 1.60 -16.31 10.01
C THR A 52 2.47 -15.30 10.75
N VAL A 53 2.15 -14.01 10.63
CA VAL A 53 2.89 -12.93 11.29
C VAL A 53 2.63 -12.91 12.78
N ASN A 54 1.38 -13.13 13.19
CA ASN A 54 0.95 -13.25 14.60
C ASN A 54 1.54 -12.16 15.53
N GLY A 55 1.59 -10.92 15.05
CA GLY A 55 2.11 -9.78 15.80
C GLY A 55 3.64 -9.75 15.99
N ALA A 56 4.39 -10.67 15.38
CA ALA A 56 5.86 -10.71 15.55
C ALA A 56 6.58 -9.49 14.98
N VAL A 57 6.00 -8.86 13.95
CA VAL A 57 6.49 -7.62 13.33
C VAL A 57 5.31 -6.74 12.93
N PRO A 58 5.48 -5.40 12.85
CA PRO A 58 4.47 -4.51 12.31
C PRO A 58 4.15 -4.81 10.85
N LEU A 59 2.88 -4.64 10.46
CA LEU A 59 2.42 -4.80 9.08
C LEU A 59 2.02 -3.46 8.48
N LEU A 60 2.50 -3.18 7.27
CA LEU A 60 2.02 -2.11 6.42
C LEU A 60 1.23 -2.73 5.26
N ILE A 61 -0.10 -2.60 5.30
CA ILE A 61 -1.01 -3.25 4.35
C ILE A 61 -1.47 -2.23 3.32
N GLU A 62 -1.17 -2.49 2.05
CA GLU A 62 -1.66 -1.70 0.94
C GLU A 62 -2.95 -2.29 0.37
N ILE A 63 -4.02 -1.48 0.35
CA ILE A 63 -5.29 -1.82 -0.29
C ILE A 63 -5.21 -1.40 -1.75
N LYS A 64 -5.20 -2.40 -2.65
CA LYS A 64 -5.14 -2.15 -4.09
C LYS A 64 -6.46 -1.60 -4.61
N ASP A 65 -6.40 -0.56 -5.44
CA ASP A 65 -7.57 -0.07 -6.16
C ASP A 65 -8.15 -1.17 -7.06
N GLN A 66 -9.46 -1.38 -7.03
CA GLN A 66 -10.04 -2.60 -7.63
C GLN A 66 -10.38 -2.45 -9.11
N ASP A 67 -10.54 -1.25 -9.61
CA ASP A 67 -10.88 -0.99 -11.02
C ASP A 67 -9.79 -0.21 -11.80
N GLY A 68 -8.73 0.22 -11.11
CA GLY A 68 -7.61 0.95 -11.69
C GLY A 68 -7.93 2.39 -12.07
N ALA A 69 -9.08 2.93 -11.66
CA ALA A 69 -9.52 4.28 -12.00
C ALA A 69 -9.30 5.31 -10.89
N MET A 70 -8.93 4.87 -9.69
CA MET A 70 -8.79 5.70 -8.47
C MET A 70 -10.07 6.47 -8.13
N GLY A 71 -11.23 5.84 -8.41
CA GLY A 71 -12.55 6.41 -8.22
C GLY A 71 -13.26 5.95 -6.95
N GLU A 72 -14.56 6.25 -6.87
CA GLU A 72 -15.41 5.98 -5.70
C GLU A 72 -15.92 4.52 -5.63
N ASN A 73 -15.54 3.66 -6.57
CA ASN A 73 -15.92 2.24 -6.60
C ASN A 73 -15.09 1.44 -5.58
N VAL A 74 -15.31 1.72 -4.31
CA VAL A 74 -14.60 1.14 -3.16
C VAL A 74 -15.62 0.61 -2.13
N GLY A 75 -15.17 -0.13 -1.13
CA GLY A 75 -15.98 -0.55 0.03
C GLY A 75 -15.91 -2.04 0.29
N ALA A 76 -16.06 -2.90 -0.72
CA ALA A 76 -16.11 -4.34 -0.50
C ALA A 76 -14.78 -4.92 0.02
N LEU A 77 -13.65 -4.48 -0.54
CA LEU A 77 -12.33 -4.92 -0.07
C LEU A 77 -11.99 -4.30 1.29
N GLU A 78 -12.31 -3.02 1.48
CA GLU A 78 -12.07 -2.32 2.73
C GLU A 78 -12.83 -2.93 3.90
N VAL A 79 -14.09 -3.36 3.67
CA VAL A 79 -14.88 -4.10 4.67
C VAL A 79 -14.24 -5.44 4.98
N ALA A 80 -13.88 -6.24 3.97
CA ALA A 80 -13.23 -7.53 4.17
C ALA A 80 -11.91 -7.41 4.96
N VAL A 81 -11.09 -6.40 4.65
CA VAL A 81 -9.85 -6.11 5.39
C VAL A 81 -10.16 -5.70 6.83
N ALA A 82 -11.16 -4.85 7.05
CA ALA A 82 -11.54 -4.43 8.38
C ALA A 82 -12.03 -5.60 9.24
N GLU A 83 -12.80 -6.51 8.65
CA GLU A 83 -13.28 -7.73 9.33
C GLU A 83 -12.12 -8.65 9.72
N ASP A 84 -11.15 -8.89 8.83
CA ASP A 84 -9.96 -9.69 9.13
C ASP A 84 -9.09 -9.08 10.25
N LEU A 85 -9.14 -7.76 10.43
CA LEU A 85 -8.34 -7.02 11.42
C LEU A 85 -9.01 -6.89 12.80
N ILE A 86 -10.30 -7.24 12.97
CA ILE A 86 -11.06 -7.00 14.23
C ILE A 86 -10.32 -7.58 15.44
N ASP A 87 -9.86 -8.83 15.35
CA ASP A 87 -9.24 -9.56 16.45
C ASP A 87 -7.70 -9.62 16.35
N TYR A 88 -7.09 -8.93 15.37
CA TYR A 88 -5.65 -8.92 15.23
C TYR A 88 -4.99 -7.92 16.18
N THR A 89 -4.09 -8.40 17.03
CA THR A 89 -3.46 -7.61 18.09
C THR A 89 -2.06 -7.08 17.74
N GLY A 90 -1.52 -7.43 16.55
CA GLY A 90 -0.25 -6.91 16.07
C GLY A 90 -0.36 -5.47 15.57
N ASP A 91 0.78 -4.77 15.53
CA ASP A 91 0.83 -3.42 14.96
C ASP A 91 0.52 -3.43 13.46
N VAL A 92 -0.41 -2.60 13.02
CA VAL A 92 -0.84 -2.48 11.63
C VAL A 92 -0.95 -1.01 11.23
N ALA A 93 -0.55 -0.70 10.01
CA ALA A 93 -0.92 0.53 9.30
C ALA A 93 -1.49 0.18 7.93
N LEU A 94 -2.44 0.98 7.45
CA LEU A 94 -3.14 0.77 6.18
C LEU A 94 -2.79 1.86 5.19
N MET A 95 -2.70 1.54 3.90
CA MET A 95 -2.48 2.55 2.86
C MET A 95 -3.13 2.16 1.53
N SER A 96 -3.34 3.13 0.67
CA SER A 96 -3.82 2.91 -0.71
C SER A 96 -3.42 4.08 -1.60
N PHE A 97 -3.27 3.81 -2.90
CA PHE A 97 -3.21 4.84 -3.94
C PHE A 97 -4.55 5.54 -4.13
N ASN A 98 -5.66 4.82 -3.88
CA ASN A 98 -7.00 5.39 -4.01
C ASN A 98 -7.40 6.13 -2.72
N PRO A 99 -7.55 7.47 -2.75
CA PRO A 99 -7.93 8.23 -1.56
C PRO A 99 -9.35 7.91 -1.07
N HIS A 100 -10.23 7.40 -1.91
CA HIS A 100 -11.57 6.95 -1.49
C HIS A 100 -11.49 5.68 -0.65
N SER A 101 -10.58 4.75 -0.97
CA SER A 101 -10.27 3.57 -0.16
C SER A 101 -9.75 3.99 1.23
N VAL A 102 -8.76 4.89 1.29
CA VAL A 102 -8.22 5.39 2.58
C VAL A 102 -9.31 6.10 3.39
N PHE A 103 -10.19 6.86 2.73
CA PHE A 103 -11.33 7.49 3.41
C PHE A 103 -12.33 6.46 3.96
N ALA A 104 -12.65 5.38 3.22
CA ALA A 104 -13.48 4.30 3.72
C ALA A 104 -12.85 3.63 4.96
N LEU A 105 -11.55 3.33 4.90
CA LEU A 105 -10.79 2.77 6.03
C LEU A 105 -10.77 3.69 7.25
N SER A 106 -10.79 5.01 7.08
CA SER A 106 -10.84 5.96 8.20
C SER A 106 -12.12 5.79 9.04
N ARG A 107 -13.18 5.24 8.45
CA ARG A 107 -14.46 4.99 9.11
C ARG A 107 -14.60 3.57 9.62
N LEU A 108 -14.04 2.60 8.89
CA LEU A 108 -14.09 1.18 9.24
C LEU A 108 -13.07 0.82 10.33
N CYS A 109 -11.88 1.40 10.27
CA CYS A 109 -10.76 1.13 11.18
C CYS A 109 -10.23 2.45 11.78
N PRO A 110 -11.01 3.21 12.56
CA PRO A 110 -10.65 4.57 12.98
C PRO A 110 -9.40 4.64 13.85
N THR A 111 -9.05 3.58 14.56
CA THR A 111 -7.90 3.50 15.46
C THR A 111 -6.62 3.05 14.76
N ILE A 112 -6.70 2.46 13.56
CA ILE A 112 -5.54 2.00 12.82
C ILE A 112 -4.93 3.18 12.04
N PRO A 113 -3.61 3.44 12.18
CA PRO A 113 -2.91 4.45 11.37
C PRO A 113 -3.09 4.17 9.88
N ARG A 114 -3.28 5.24 9.10
CA ARG A 114 -3.45 5.12 7.66
C ARG A 114 -2.71 6.21 6.91
N GLY A 115 -2.42 5.93 5.64
CA GLY A 115 -1.72 6.85 4.77
C GLY A 115 -2.10 6.72 3.31
N LEU A 116 -1.70 7.70 2.52
CA LEU A 116 -1.84 7.69 1.07
C LEU A 116 -0.56 7.16 0.43
N VAL A 117 -0.68 6.21 -0.49
CA VAL A 117 0.39 5.92 -1.44
C VAL A 117 0.30 6.95 -2.55
N THR A 118 1.41 7.59 -2.87
CA THR A 118 1.42 8.75 -3.76
C THR A 118 2.57 8.70 -4.75
N ASP A 119 2.37 9.34 -5.90
CA ASP A 119 3.26 9.33 -7.05
C ASP A 119 3.18 10.70 -7.75
N PRO A 120 4.13 11.10 -8.60
CA PRO A 120 3.97 12.24 -9.50
C PRO A 120 2.77 12.13 -10.44
N TYR A 121 2.20 10.93 -10.60
CA TYR A 121 1.05 10.61 -11.44
C TYR A 121 1.20 11.10 -12.88
N LYS A 122 2.39 10.85 -13.48
CA LYS A 122 2.56 11.08 -14.91
C LYS A 122 1.61 10.16 -15.67
N HIS A 123 0.73 10.72 -16.50
CA HIS A 123 -0.32 9.95 -17.17
C HIS A 123 0.22 8.79 -18.03
N SER A 124 1.48 8.89 -18.51
CA SER A 124 2.15 7.76 -19.20
C SER A 124 2.26 6.51 -18.32
N ASP A 125 2.41 6.68 -17.03
CA ASP A 125 2.63 5.60 -16.06
C ASP A 125 1.28 5.11 -15.47
N TRP A 126 0.23 5.91 -15.63
CA TRP A 126 -1.14 5.66 -15.15
C TRP A 126 -2.19 5.73 -16.28
N PRO A 127 -2.08 4.86 -17.33
CA PRO A 127 -2.89 5.00 -18.53
C PRO A 127 -4.39 4.73 -18.31
N THR A 128 -4.77 4.01 -17.24
CA THR A 128 -6.16 3.73 -16.87
C THR A 128 -6.80 4.85 -16.07
N VAL A 129 -6.00 5.72 -15.45
CA VAL A 129 -6.48 6.83 -14.63
C VAL A 129 -6.71 8.05 -15.51
N PRO A 130 -7.87 8.73 -15.42
CA PRO A 130 -8.13 9.95 -16.19
C PRO A 130 -7.07 11.02 -15.93
N LYS A 131 -6.69 11.78 -16.96
CA LYS A 131 -5.65 12.84 -16.88
C LYS A 131 -5.93 13.87 -15.79
N GLU A 132 -7.19 14.25 -15.66
CA GLU A 132 -7.67 15.20 -14.67
C GLU A 132 -7.48 14.63 -13.25
N THR A 133 -7.76 13.34 -13.07
CA THR A 133 -7.54 12.64 -11.81
C THR A 133 -6.05 12.58 -11.48
N CYS A 134 -5.18 12.22 -12.43
CA CYS A 134 -3.72 12.27 -12.26
C CYS A 134 -3.25 13.67 -11.82
N ALA A 135 -3.75 14.73 -12.48
CA ALA A 135 -3.39 16.12 -12.16
C ALA A 135 -3.88 16.57 -10.76
N VAL A 136 -4.93 15.96 -10.23
CA VAL A 136 -5.41 16.19 -8.86
C VAL A 136 -4.56 15.40 -7.89
N LEU A 137 -4.41 14.09 -8.09
CA LEU A 137 -3.70 13.18 -7.19
C LEU A 137 -2.22 13.58 -6.98
N SER A 138 -1.56 14.09 -8.04
CA SER A 138 -0.17 14.58 -7.95
C SER A 138 0.04 15.70 -6.93
N LYS A 139 -1.01 16.42 -6.53
CA LYS A 139 -0.97 17.49 -5.53
C LYS A 139 -1.17 17.01 -4.10
N ILE A 140 -1.54 15.75 -3.93
CA ILE A 140 -1.85 15.10 -2.65
C ILE A 140 -2.86 15.93 -1.84
N PRO A 141 -4.08 16.17 -2.37
CA PRO A 141 -5.04 17.06 -1.70
C PRO A 141 -5.79 16.36 -0.56
N ASP A 142 -5.84 15.03 -0.56
CA ASP A 142 -6.73 14.23 0.27
C ASP A 142 -6.16 13.87 1.65
N TYR A 143 -4.96 14.32 1.99
CA TYR A 143 -4.27 13.96 3.22
C TYR A 143 -5.13 14.21 4.48
N GLU A 144 -5.71 15.40 4.60
CA GLU A 144 -6.57 15.75 5.74
C GLU A 144 -7.93 15.04 5.66
N ARG A 145 -8.54 15.00 4.46
CA ARG A 145 -9.86 14.36 4.26
C ARG A 145 -9.86 12.88 4.66
N THR A 146 -8.76 12.19 4.42
CA THR A 146 -8.57 10.78 4.74
C THR A 146 -8.11 10.53 6.17
N SER A 147 -7.87 11.59 6.95
CA SER A 147 -7.26 11.52 8.29
C SER A 147 -5.95 10.71 8.25
N SER A 148 -5.14 10.92 7.22
CA SER A 148 -3.87 10.24 7.06
C SER A 148 -2.83 10.76 8.06
N SER A 149 -1.99 9.86 8.57
CA SER A 149 -0.85 10.20 9.44
C SER A 149 0.49 10.15 8.70
N PHE A 150 0.51 9.54 7.52
CA PHE A 150 1.70 9.45 6.67
C PHE A 150 1.32 9.47 5.19
N ILE A 151 2.33 9.67 4.35
CA ILE A 151 2.29 9.30 2.94
C ILE A 151 3.40 8.30 2.64
N SER A 152 3.18 7.41 1.67
CA SER A 152 4.21 6.56 1.08
C SER A 152 4.42 7.04 -0.36
N HIS A 153 5.48 7.84 -0.60
CA HIS A 153 5.68 8.56 -1.86
C HIS A 153 6.74 7.90 -2.75
N SER A 154 6.59 8.03 -4.06
CA SER A 154 7.61 7.58 -5.03
C SER A 154 8.98 8.16 -4.70
N VAL A 155 10.01 7.31 -4.63
CA VAL A 155 11.38 7.70 -4.27
C VAL A 155 11.96 8.73 -5.24
N ASP A 156 11.51 8.71 -6.51
CA ASP A 156 12.01 9.60 -7.56
C ASP A 156 11.51 11.05 -7.42
N ASP A 157 10.50 11.32 -6.57
CA ASP A 157 9.88 12.64 -6.40
C ASP A 157 9.87 13.14 -4.94
N LEU A 158 10.70 12.58 -4.07
CA LEU A 158 10.76 12.97 -2.64
C LEU A 158 11.06 14.45 -2.40
N LYS A 159 11.67 15.13 -3.39
CA LYS A 159 11.96 16.58 -3.34
C LYS A 159 10.78 17.45 -3.76
N SER A 160 9.63 16.86 -4.05
CA SER A 160 8.42 17.56 -4.44
C SER A 160 7.99 18.58 -3.38
N ARG A 161 7.52 19.73 -3.85
CA ARG A 161 6.93 20.75 -2.98
C ARG A 161 5.73 20.22 -2.17
N HIS A 162 5.02 19.23 -2.70
CA HIS A 162 3.86 18.64 -2.06
C HIS A 162 4.27 17.74 -0.89
N VAL A 163 5.35 16.96 -1.04
CA VAL A 163 5.99 16.20 0.04
C VAL A 163 6.52 17.15 1.12
N ALA A 164 7.27 18.16 0.73
CA ALA A 164 7.82 19.14 1.68
C ALA A 164 6.72 19.87 2.48
N ARG A 165 5.61 20.23 1.84
CA ARG A 165 4.43 20.81 2.49
C ARG A 165 3.88 19.87 3.57
N LEU A 166 3.60 18.63 3.23
CA LEU A 166 3.03 17.65 4.17
C LEU A 166 3.99 17.37 5.33
N LYS A 167 5.29 17.21 5.05
CA LYS A 167 6.31 17.03 6.09
C LYS A 167 6.33 18.22 7.06
N SER A 168 6.22 19.46 6.56
CA SER A 168 6.16 20.66 7.41
C SER A 168 4.88 20.74 8.26
N GLN A 169 3.83 20.02 7.87
CA GLN A 169 2.57 19.86 8.60
C GLN A 169 2.58 18.70 9.60
N GLY A 170 3.70 17.97 9.71
CA GLY A 170 3.87 16.86 10.64
C GLY A 170 3.55 15.48 10.07
N ALA A 171 3.32 15.34 8.77
CA ALA A 171 3.14 14.05 8.13
C ALA A 171 4.44 13.25 8.19
N LEU A 172 4.35 11.96 8.52
CA LEU A 172 5.45 11.01 8.31
C LEU A 172 5.58 10.70 6.81
N ILE A 173 6.82 10.65 6.33
CA ILE A 173 7.11 10.39 4.92
C ILE A 173 7.74 9.00 4.82
N LEU A 174 7.00 8.05 4.27
CA LEU A 174 7.52 6.79 3.77
C LEU A 174 7.81 6.93 2.29
N CYS A 175 8.65 6.07 1.71
CA CYS A 175 8.86 6.05 0.26
C CYS A 175 9.00 4.65 -0.32
N TRP A 176 8.77 4.54 -1.62
CA TRP A 176 8.84 3.33 -2.45
C TRP A 176 9.37 3.66 -3.85
N THR A 177 10.01 2.79 -4.61
CA THR A 177 10.63 1.57 -4.11
C THR A 177 12.13 1.78 -4.14
N VAL A 178 12.77 1.59 -3.02
CA VAL A 178 14.24 1.71 -2.89
C VAL A 178 14.87 0.39 -3.32
N THR A 179 15.80 0.43 -4.28
CA THR A 179 16.37 -0.77 -4.91
C THR A 179 17.87 -0.91 -4.72
N SER A 180 18.52 0.03 -4.01
CA SER A 180 19.94 -0.05 -3.68
C SER A 180 20.26 0.78 -2.43
N MET A 181 21.43 0.52 -1.83
CA MET A 181 21.94 1.25 -0.67
C MET A 181 22.19 2.74 -0.98
N GLU A 182 22.60 3.06 -2.23
CA GLU A 182 22.82 4.44 -2.67
C GLU A 182 21.51 5.22 -2.73
N ILE A 183 20.46 4.61 -3.30
CA ILE A 183 19.10 5.20 -3.32
C ILE A 183 18.56 5.34 -1.90
N GLU A 184 18.79 4.34 -1.03
CA GLU A 184 18.41 4.40 0.38
C GLU A 184 19.05 5.60 1.08
N ALA A 185 20.35 5.78 0.94
CA ALA A 185 21.09 6.88 1.56
C ALA A 185 20.55 8.25 1.15
N GLU A 186 20.15 8.42 -0.13
CA GLU A 186 19.52 9.65 -0.60
C GLU A 186 18.07 9.78 -0.11
N ALA A 187 17.28 8.71 -0.16
CA ALA A 187 15.88 8.71 0.27
C ALA A 187 15.72 9.07 1.75
N ARG A 188 16.57 8.53 2.62
CA ARG A 188 16.55 8.79 4.08
C ARG A 188 16.86 10.24 4.47
N LYS A 189 17.32 11.09 3.56
CA LYS A 189 17.42 12.54 3.79
C LYS A 189 16.04 13.22 3.83
N PHE A 190 15.03 12.60 3.25
CA PHE A 190 13.68 13.14 3.09
C PHE A 190 12.62 12.27 3.77
N ALA A 191 12.75 10.93 3.64
CA ALA A 191 11.82 9.95 4.15
C ALA A 191 12.21 9.46 5.55
N ASP A 192 11.19 9.21 6.37
CA ASP A 192 11.34 8.69 7.74
C ASP A 192 11.47 7.15 7.74
N ASN A 193 10.93 6.48 6.70
CA ASN A 193 11.13 5.04 6.45
C ASN A 193 11.01 4.72 4.96
N ILE A 194 11.42 3.51 4.57
CA ILE A 194 11.50 3.07 3.17
C ILE A 194 10.80 1.73 2.96
N THR A 195 10.22 1.56 1.78
CA THR A 195 9.89 0.24 1.20
C THR A 195 10.98 -0.12 0.20
N PHE A 196 11.62 -1.26 0.38
CA PHE A 196 12.79 -1.67 -0.41
C PHE A 196 12.64 -3.07 -0.99
N GLU A 197 13.33 -3.33 -2.09
CA GLU A 197 13.42 -4.65 -2.70
C GLU A 197 14.79 -4.88 -3.37
N GLY A 198 15.18 -6.15 -3.53
CA GLY A 198 16.37 -6.55 -4.28
C GLY A 198 17.70 -6.45 -3.50
N TYR A 199 17.70 -5.91 -2.29
CA TYR A 199 18.84 -5.85 -1.39
C TYR A 199 18.38 -5.94 0.07
N LEU A 200 19.31 -6.07 1.02
CA LEU A 200 19.02 -6.01 2.45
C LEU A 200 19.34 -4.59 2.96
N ALA A 201 18.29 -3.86 3.35
CA ALA A 201 18.46 -2.56 3.98
C ALA A 201 19.06 -2.72 5.39
N GLU A 202 19.92 -1.79 5.79
CA GLU A 202 20.42 -1.74 7.16
C GLU A 202 19.28 -1.42 8.13
N LEU A 203 19.23 -2.13 9.26
CA LEU A 203 18.32 -1.78 10.34
C LEU A 203 18.72 -0.40 10.90
N PRO A 204 17.78 0.55 10.96
CA PRO A 204 18.08 1.85 11.53
C PRO A 204 18.54 1.65 12.98
N THR A 205 19.71 2.16 13.33
CA THR A 205 20.14 2.25 14.72
C THR A 205 19.17 3.16 15.45
N TYR A 206 18.33 2.61 16.27
CA TYR A 206 17.42 3.37 17.12
C TYR A 206 18.27 4.13 18.14
N VAL A 207 18.56 5.39 17.84
CA VAL A 207 19.06 6.31 18.87
C VAL A 207 17.84 6.70 19.68
N ALA A 208 17.63 5.99 20.80
CA ALA A 208 16.65 6.40 21.79
C ALA A 208 17.09 7.79 22.31
N ASN A 209 16.52 8.84 21.77
CA ASN A 209 16.59 10.16 22.39
C ASN A 209 15.82 10.04 23.72
N ARG A 210 16.58 9.94 24.82
CA ARG A 210 16.09 10.06 26.19
C ARG A 210 15.73 11.51 26.48
#